data_43900eb92dbb0ea6ec4209d5b85a4b99
#
_entry.id   43900eb92dbb0ea6ec4209d5b85a4b99
#
_cell.length_a   1.000
_cell.length_b   1.000
_cell.length_c   1.000
_cell.angle_alpha   90.00
_cell.angle_beta   90.00
_cell.angle_gamma   90.00
#
_symmetry.space_group_name_H-M   'P 1'
#
loop_
_entity.id
_entity.type
_entity.pdbx_description
1 polymer ?
#
loop_
_entity_poly.entity_id
_entity_poly.type
_entity_poly.pdbx_seq_one_letter_code
_entity_poly.pdbx_strand_id
1 'polypeptide(L)'
;ADTAQRALAQIRTMGIALSPCIVPEVGKPTFHIEDDEMEIGMGIHGEPGIQVEKMKTADETGRLILETIQRDIPLEAGDEVSVMVNGLGATPMEELLLVYRQVHRLLDEQKVSVFMPHIGEYATSMEMAGLSVTIFKLDEEFKELMRYPASTPFYTNANK
;
A
#
# COMPACT_ATOMS: atom_id res chain seq x y z
N ALA A 1 -20.71 -7.50 -10.96
CA ALA A 1 -20.33 -8.47 -9.91
C ALA A 1 -19.10 -9.28 -10.33
N ASP A 2 -19.07 -9.83 -11.53
CA ASP A 2 -17.96 -10.68 -12.03
C ASP A 2 -16.63 -9.92 -12.13
N THR A 3 -16.61 -8.74 -12.74
CA THR A 3 -15.40 -7.90 -12.88
C THR A 3 -14.80 -7.55 -11.51
N ALA A 4 -15.62 -7.21 -10.51
CA ALA A 4 -15.13 -6.91 -9.17
C ALA A 4 -14.53 -8.15 -8.49
N GLN A 5 -15.09 -9.33 -8.66
CA GLN A 5 -14.54 -10.56 -8.11
C GLN A 5 -13.21 -10.93 -8.77
N ARG A 6 -13.10 -10.75 -10.09
CA ARG A 6 -11.84 -10.94 -10.81
C ARG A 6 -10.77 -9.95 -10.34
N ALA A 7 -11.12 -8.67 -10.16
CA ALA A 7 -10.21 -7.67 -9.62
C ALA A 7 -9.71 -8.04 -8.21
N LEU A 8 -10.62 -8.45 -7.31
CA LEU A 8 -10.25 -8.90 -5.95
C LEU A 8 -9.24 -10.05 -5.96
N ALA A 9 -9.35 -10.97 -6.91
CA ALA A 9 -8.40 -12.07 -7.07
C ALA A 9 -6.99 -11.59 -7.46
N GLN A 10 -6.88 -10.40 -8.06
CA GLN A 10 -5.64 -9.83 -8.59
C GLN A 10 -5.07 -8.69 -7.73
N ILE A 11 -5.68 -8.38 -6.57
CA ILE A 11 -5.23 -7.31 -5.66
C ILE A 11 -4.73 -7.90 -4.36
N ARG A 12 -3.57 -7.40 -3.89
CA ARG A 12 -3.06 -7.67 -2.55
C ARG A 12 -2.52 -6.39 -1.93
N THR A 13 -2.77 -6.26 -0.64
CA THR A 13 -2.33 -5.11 0.15
C THR A 13 -1.59 -5.59 1.39
N MET A 14 -0.53 -4.88 1.74
CA MET A 14 0.22 -5.08 2.98
C MET A 14 0.43 -3.75 3.67
N GLY A 15 0.02 -3.66 4.93
CA GLY A 15 0.21 -2.48 5.77
C GLY A 15 1.37 -2.62 6.75
N ILE A 16 1.96 -1.49 7.13
CA ILE A 16 2.93 -1.35 8.21
C ILE A 16 2.54 -0.15 9.05
N ALA A 17 2.48 -0.34 10.37
CA ALA A 17 2.31 0.75 11.32
C ALA A 17 3.63 1.06 12.03
N LEU A 18 3.92 2.35 12.17
CA LEU A 18 5.11 2.89 12.84
C LEU A 18 4.74 3.58 14.16
N SER A 19 3.47 3.90 14.34
CA SER A 19 2.91 4.36 15.62
C SER A 19 1.44 3.98 15.70
N PRO A 20 0.87 3.80 16.90
CA PRO A 20 -0.56 3.59 17.06
C PRO A 20 -1.35 4.87 16.77
N CYS A 21 -2.63 4.72 16.41
CA CYS A 21 -3.57 5.84 16.46
C CYS A 21 -4.33 5.87 17.79
N ILE A 22 -4.86 7.05 18.14
CA ILE A 22 -5.70 7.25 19.32
C ILE A 22 -7.13 7.53 18.85
N VAL A 23 -8.00 6.55 19.03
CA VAL A 23 -9.42 6.74 18.70
C VAL A 23 -10.02 7.75 19.70
N PRO A 24 -10.58 8.88 19.24
CA PRO A 24 -11.07 9.95 20.11
C PRO A 24 -12.08 9.50 21.17
N GLU A 25 -12.95 8.55 20.83
CA GLU A 25 -13.96 8.00 21.73
C GLU A 25 -13.37 7.17 22.87
N VAL A 26 -12.22 6.55 22.63
CA VAL A 26 -11.54 5.67 23.60
C VAL A 26 -10.46 6.41 24.38
N GLY A 27 -9.82 7.40 23.76
CA GLY A 27 -8.73 8.21 24.33
C GLY A 27 -7.49 7.40 24.71
N LYS A 28 -7.30 6.23 24.08
CA LYS A 28 -6.16 5.33 24.29
C LYS A 28 -5.64 4.81 22.96
N PRO A 29 -4.32 4.51 22.89
CA PRO A 29 -3.74 3.86 21.72
C PRO A 29 -4.46 2.54 21.36
N THR A 30 -4.60 2.26 20.08
CA THR A 30 -5.26 1.04 19.56
C THR A 30 -4.41 -0.21 19.78
N PHE A 31 -3.09 -0.05 19.82
CA PHE A 31 -2.11 -1.12 20.06
C PHE A 31 -0.86 -0.49 20.71
N HIS A 32 0.15 -1.29 21.02
CA HIS A 32 1.40 -0.83 21.61
C HIS A 32 2.60 -1.40 20.86
N ILE A 33 3.50 -0.51 20.45
CA ILE A 33 4.84 -0.81 19.91
C ILE A 33 5.83 0.15 20.53
N GLU A 34 7.11 -0.24 20.63
CA GLU A 34 8.19 0.62 21.09
C GLU A 34 8.63 1.60 19.99
N ASP A 35 9.31 2.68 20.38
CA ASP A 35 9.73 3.76 19.47
C ASP A 35 10.61 3.28 18.29
N ASP A 36 11.33 2.16 18.46
CA ASP A 36 12.21 1.56 17.46
C ASP A 36 11.61 0.32 16.79
N GLU A 37 10.29 0.15 16.88
CA GLU A 37 9.57 -1.00 16.35
C GLU A 37 8.57 -0.59 15.25
N MET A 38 8.18 -1.56 14.47
CA MET A 38 7.12 -1.44 13.49
C MET A 38 6.24 -2.70 13.50
N GLU A 39 4.95 -2.52 13.33
CA GLU A 39 4.01 -3.64 13.23
C GLU A 39 3.70 -3.91 11.76
N ILE A 40 3.92 -5.15 11.35
CA ILE A 40 3.79 -5.63 9.97
C ILE A 40 2.45 -6.31 9.79
N GLY A 41 1.72 -5.97 8.72
CA GLY A 41 0.43 -6.56 8.38
C GLY A 41 -0.75 -5.97 9.13
N MET A 42 -0.57 -4.81 9.77
CA MET A 42 -1.66 -4.13 10.46
C MET A 42 -2.72 -3.65 9.47
N GLY A 43 -3.99 -3.79 9.86
CA GLY A 43 -5.13 -3.21 9.17
C GLY A 43 -5.39 -1.77 9.57
N ILE A 44 -6.04 -0.99 8.70
CA ILE A 44 -6.33 0.44 8.92
C ILE A 44 -7.33 0.70 10.07
N HIS A 45 -8.07 -0.30 10.50
CA HIS A 45 -9.01 -0.19 11.62
C HIS A 45 -8.40 -0.69 12.95
N GLY A 46 -7.08 -0.92 12.99
CA GLY A 46 -6.40 -1.44 14.17
C GLY A 46 -6.48 -2.95 14.34
N GLU A 47 -6.77 -3.69 13.26
CA GLU A 47 -6.64 -5.14 13.28
C GLU A 47 -5.18 -5.51 13.53
N PRO A 48 -4.92 -6.46 14.43
CA PRO A 48 -3.55 -6.83 14.78
C PRO A 48 -2.73 -7.25 13.57
N GLY A 49 -1.47 -6.82 13.54
CA GLY A 49 -0.52 -7.24 12.52
C GLY A 49 -0.12 -8.72 12.66
N ILE A 50 0.73 -9.14 11.73
CA ILE A 50 1.26 -10.51 11.70
C ILE A 50 2.40 -10.64 12.72
N GLN A 51 3.22 -9.59 12.85
CA GLN A 51 4.39 -9.57 13.73
C GLN A 51 4.89 -8.14 13.98
N VAL A 52 5.63 -7.98 15.06
CA VAL A 52 6.37 -6.76 15.38
C VAL A 52 7.86 -7.01 15.10
N GLU A 53 8.52 -6.06 14.44
CA GLU A 53 9.95 -6.09 14.14
C GLU A 53 10.59 -4.74 14.47
N LYS A 54 11.92 -4.72 14.52
CA LYS A 54 12.65 -3.46 14.65
C LYS A 54 12.49 -2.62 13.38
N MET A 55 12.49 -1.30 13.58
CA MET A 55 12.37 -0.31 12.50
C MET A 55 13.37 -0.59 11.37
N LYS A 56 12.87 -0.54 10.15
CA LYS A 56 13.66 -0.77 8.93
C LYS A 56 13.79 0.52 8.13
N THR A 57 14.80 0.56 7.27
CA THR A 57 14.92 1.61 6.26
C THR A 57 13.76 1.53 5.25
N ALA A 58 13.48 2.61 4.54
CA ALA A 58 12.47 2.62 3.48
C ALA A 58 12.73 1.56 2.39
N ASP A 59 14.01 1.29 2.08
CA ASP A 59 14.39 0.27 1.10
C ASP A 59 14.11 -1.15 1.61
N GLU A 60 14.41 -1.44 2.87
CA GLU A 60 14.10 -2.73 3.51
C GLU A 60 12.59 -2.92 3.66
N THR A 61 11.87 -1.86 4.05
CA THR A 61 10.42 -1.84 4.17
C THR A 61 9.74 -2.12 2.84
N GLY A 62 10.12 -1.41 1.77
CA GLY A 62 9.58 -1.64 0.44
C GLY A 62 9.83 -3.05 -0.09
N ARG A 63 11.02 -3.59 0.18
CA ARG A 63 11.37 -5.00 -0.16
C ARG A 63 10.49 -5.98 0.62
N LEU A 64 10.42 -5.84 1.93
CA LEU A 64 9.63 -6.72 2.81
C LEU A 64 8.16 -6.79 2.36
N ILE A 65 7.57 -5.63 2.10
CA ILE A 65 6.18 -5.55 1.67
C ILE A 65 5.99 -6.25 0.32
N LEU A 66 6.81 -5.93 -0.68
CA LEU A 66 6.67 -6.50 -2.02
C LEU A 66 6.88 -8.02 -2.00
N GLU A 67 7.91 -8.52 -1.31
CA GLU A 67 8.16 -9.96 -1.18
C GLU A 67 7.01 -10.68 -0.47
N THR A 68 6.40 -10.05 0.53
CA THR A 68 5.24 -10.63 1.22
C THR A 68 4.02 -10.69 0.32
N ILE A 69 3.73 -9.63 -0.43
CA ILE A 69 2.65 -9.61 -1.42
C ILE A 69 2.86 -10.69 -2.49
N GLN A 70 4.09 -10.83 -2.99
CA GLN A 70 4.41 -11.79 -4.06
C GLN A 70 4.33 -13.27 -3.64
N ARG A 71 4.35 -13.58 -2.34
CA ARG A 71 4.07 -14.94 -1.85
C ARG A 71 2.62 -15.38 -2.12
N ASP A 72 1.70 -14.42 -2.16
CA ASP A 72 0.27 -14.67 -2.37
C ASP A 72 -0.16 -14.40 -3.81
N ILE A 73 0.45 -13.43 -4.48
CA ILE A 73 0.21 -13.11 -5.90
C ILE A 73 1.56 -13.04 -6.64
N PRO A 74 2.06 -14.15 -7.18
CA PRO A 74 3.31 -14.17 -7.93
C PRO A 74 3.25 -13.26 -9.17
N LEU A 75 4.32 -12.51 -9.38
CA LEU A 75 4.50 -11.67 -10.56
C LEU A 75 5.57 -12.28 -11.48
N GLU A 76 5.33 -12.23 -12.78
CA GLU A 76 6.20 -12.75 -13.80
C GLU A 76 6.72 -11.64 -14.72
N ALA A 77 7.83 -11.88 -15.38
CA ALA A 77 8.37 -10.94 -16.35
C ALA A 77 7.36 -10.68 -17.49
N GLY A 78 7.05 -9.42 -17.72
CA GLY A 78 6.05 -8.98 -18.68
C GLY A 78 4.68 -8.65 -18.07
N ASP A 79 4.48 -8.94 -16.78
CA ASP A 79 3.27 -8.48 -16.07
C ASP A 79 3.23 -6.95 -16.00
N GLU A 80 2.01 -6.42 -15.98
CA GLU A 80 1.74 -5.01 -15.67
C GLU A 80 0.94 -4.91 -14.39
N VAL A 81 1.34 -3.97 -13.52
CA VAL A 81 0.68 -3.76 -12.23
C VAL A 81 0.35 -2.29 -12.00
N SER A 82 -0.71 -2.00 -11.28
CA SER A 82 -0.85 -0.73 -10.58
C SER A 82 -0.28 -0.86 -9.17
N VAL A 83 0.42 0.16 -8.73
CA VAL A 83 0.98 0.25 -7.38
C VAL A 83 0.32 1.42 -6.67
N MET A 84 -0.27 1.15 -5.50
CA MET A 84 -0.69 2.22 -4.60
C MET A 84 0.20 2.18 -3.35
N VAL A 85 0.82 3.30 -3.02
CA VAL A 85 1.45 3.54 -1.71
C VAL A 85 0.60 4.55 -0.98
N ASN A 86 -0.07 4.07 0.06
CA ASN A 86 -1.07 4.81 0.80
C ASN A 86 -0.56 5.13 2.20
N GLY A 87 -0.48 6.41 2.55
CA GLY A 87 -0.19 6.87 3.91
C GLY A 87 -1.36 6.63 4.84
N LEU A 88 -1.07 6.38 6.12
CA LEU A 88 -2.10 6.10 7.14
C LEU A 88 -2.51 7.34 7.95
N GLY A 89 -1.94 8.51 7.64
CA GLY A 89 -2.33 9.80 8.20
C GLY A 89 -1.18 10.67 8.70
N ALA A 90 -0.13 10.09 9.27
CA ALA A 90 1.01 10.84 9.81
C ALA A 90 2.34 10.62 9.06
N THR A 91 2.37 9.80 8.04
CA THR A 91 3.60 9.56 7.26
C THR A 91 3.73 10.61 6.15
N PRO A 92 4.83 11.39 6.11
CA PRO A 92 5.02 12.41 5.10
C PRO A 92 5.09 11.82 3.68
N MET A 93 4.68 12.61 2.69
CA MET A 93 4.70 12.22 1.27
C MET A 93 6.09 11.77 0.81
N GLU A 94 7.14 12.41 1.31
CA GLU A 94 8.53 12.10 0.96
C GLU A 94 8.90 10.68 1.34
N GLU A 95 8.45 10.20 2.48
CA GLU A 95 8.68 8.82 2.94
C GLU A 95 7.90 7.81 2.08
N LEU A 96 6.65 8.13 1.73
CA LEU A 96 5.88 7.30 0.80
C LEU A 96 6.56 7.17 -0.56
N LEU A 97 7.13 8.27 -1.07
CA LEU A 97 7.89 8.28 -2.32
C LEU A 97 9.19 7.46 -2.24
N LEU A 98 9.86 7.45 -1.09
CA LEU A 98 11.06 6.62 -0.88
C LEU A 98 10.70 5.12 -0.92
N VAL A 99 9.61 4.73 -0.28
CA VAL A 99 9.11 3.34 -0.34
C VAL A 99 8.68 2.99 -1.77
N TYR A 100 7.93 3.87 -2.45
CA TYR A 100 7.54 3.67 -3.85
C TYR A 100 8.75 3.51 -4.76
N ARG A 101 9.78 4.34 -4.62
CA ARG A 101 11.02 4.22 -5.38
C ARG A 101 11.61 2.82 -5.29
N GLN A 102 11.64 2.26 -4.09
CA GLN A 102 12.18 0.91 -3.88
C GLN A 102 11.29 -0.17 -4.49
N VAL A 103 9.98 -0.09 -4.28
CA VAL A 103 9.02 -1.03 -4.89
C VAL A 103 9.12 -0.99 -6.41
N HIS A 104 9.15 0.21 -7.01
CA HIS A 104 9.29 0.39 -8.45
C HIS A 104 10.60 -0.23 -8.98
N ARG A 105 11.72 0.02 -8.30
CA ARG A 105 13.02 -0.54 -8.68
C ARG A 105 13.00 -2.07 -8.68
N LEU A 106 12.42 -2.69 -7.64
CA LEU A 106 12.33 -4.14 -7.54
C LEU A 106 11.42 -4.75 -8.61
N LEU A 107 10.34 -4.08 -8.97
CA LEU A 107 9.46 -4.49 -10.06
C LEU A 107 10.18 -4.39 -11.43
N ASP A 108 10.92 -3.31 -11.67
CA ASP A 108 11.71 -3.10 -12.88
C ASP A 108 12.81 -4.18 -13.03
N GLU A 109 13.53 -4.50 -11.95
CA GLU A 109 14.50 -5.60 -11.91
C GLU A 109 13.86 -6.95 -12.31
N GLN A 110 12.59 -7.17 -11.97
CA GLN A 110 11.81 -8.35 -12.32
C GLN A 110 11.16 -8.25 -13.72
N LYS A 111 11.36 -7.14 -14.43
CA LYS A 111 10.69 -6.84 -15.73
C LYS A 111 9.16 -6.79 -15.64
N VAL A 112 8.65 -6.31 -14.51
CA VAL A 112 7.25 -6.00 -14.27
C VAL A 112 7.07 -4.49 -14.44
N SER A 113 6.15 -4.08 -15.31
CA SER A 113 5.91 -2.66 -15.58
C SER A 113 4.84 -2.09 -14.66
N VAL A 114 5.03 -0.83 -14.24
CA VAL A 114 4.04 -0.11 -13.42
C VAL A 114 3.17 0.77 -14.29
N PHE A 115 1.88 0.51 -14.25
CA PHE A 115 0.84 1.28 -14.91
C PHE A 115 0.03 2.08 -13.87
N MET A 116 -0.07 3.40 -14.03
CA MET A 116 -0.81 4.30 -13.13
C MET A 116 -0.49 4.11 -11.63
N PRO A 117 0.68 4.56 -11.17
CA PRO A 117 0.99 4.54 -9.75
C PRO A 117 0.15 5.58 -8.98
N HIS A 118 -0.21 5.24 -7.74
CA HIS A 118 -0.93 6.11 -6.82
C HIS A 118 -0.11 6.24 -5.54
N ILE A 119 0.39 7.43 -5.24
CA ILE A 119 1.13 7.71 -4.01
C ILE A 119 0.43 8.86 -3.30
N GLY A 120 0.00 8.64 -2.06
CA GLY A 120 -0.73 9.65 -1.31
C GLY A 120 -1.52 9.06 -0.15
N GLU A 121 -2.46 9.85 0.36
CA GLU A 121 -3.38 9.43 1.43
C GLU A 121 -4.77 9.22 0.83
N TYR A 122 -5.18 7.98 0.69
CA TYR A 122 -6.47 7.57 0.12
C TYR A 122 -7.39 6.93 1.15
N ALA A 123 -6.82 6.16 2.07
CA ALA A 123 -7.53 5.55 3.19
C ALA A 123 -6.63 5.65 4.42
N THR A 124 -6.98 6.55 5.33
CA THR A 124 -6.16 6.90 6.49
C THR A 124 -6.72 6.32 7.79
N SER A 125 -5.88 6.26 8.81
CA SER A 125 -6.23 5.89 10.17
C SER A 125 -5.81 7.01 11.14
N MET A 126 -6.51 8.14 11.04
CA MET A 126 -6.28 9.34 11.86
C MET A 126 -4.80 9.78 11.82
N GLU A 127 -4.13 9.82 13.01
CA GLU A 127 -2.73 10.19 13.16
C GLU A 127 -1.76 9.00 13.16
N MET A 128 -2.16 7.84 12.69
CA MET A 128 -1.28 6.69 12.61
C MET A 128 -0.10 6.97 11.68
N ALA A 129 1.11 6.88 12.18
CA ALA A 129 2.27 6.81 11.31
C ALA A 129 2.37 5.39 10.73
N GLY A 130 2.53 5.31 9.43
CA GLY A 130 2.58 4.05 8.70
C GLY A 130 2.14 4.21 7.26
N LEU A 131 2.15 3.12 6.55
CA LEU A 131 1.75 3.06 5.15
C LEU A 131 1.22 1.68 4.78
N SER A 132 0.53 1.62 3.66
CA SER A 132 0.24 0.34 2.99
C SER A 132 0.67 0.39 1.53
N VAL A 133 1.07 -0.76 1.01
CA VAL A 133 1.32 -0.94 -0.42
C VAL A 133 0.30 -1.93 -0.96
N THR A 134 -0.35 -1.53 -2.05
CA THR A 134 -1.26 -2.38 -2.81
C THR A 134 -0.65 -2.65 -4.17
N ILE A 135 -0.63 -3.91 -4.57
CA ILE A 135 -0.30 -4.35 -5.92
C ILE A 135 -1.57 -4.89 -6.57
N PHE A 136 -1.90 -4.35 -7.73
CA PHE A 136 -3.00 -4.82 -8.57
C PHE A 136 -2.45 -5.30 -9.91
N LYS A 137 -2.47 -6.60 -10.15
CA LYS A 137 -2.07 -7.20 -11.43
C LYS A 137 -3.14 -6.94 -12.48
N LEU A 138 -2.74 -6.36 -13.61
CA LEU A 138 -3.64 -5.81 -14.61
C LEU A 138 -3.72 -6.67 -15.86
N ASP A 139 -4.92 -6.80 -16.42
CA ASP A 139 -5.20 -7.13 -17.79
C ASP A 139 -5.66 -5.89 -18.57
N GLU A 140 -5.92 -6.00 -19.85
CA GLU A 140 -6.35 -4.88 -20.69
C GLU A 140 -7.67 -4.26 -20.21
N GLU A 141 -8.63 -5.09 -19.78
CA GLU A 141 -9.91 -4.59 -19.24
C GLU A 141 -9.70 -3.76 -17.96
N PHE A 142 -8.86 -4.23 -17.03
CA PHE A 142 -8.57 -3.47 -15.82
C PHE A 142 -7.83 -2.16 -16.11
N LYS A 143 -6.92 -2.15 -17.09
CA LYS A 143 -6.27 -0.91 -17.54
C LYS A 143 -7.25 0.10 -18.12
N GLU A 144 -8.20 -0.36 -18.92
CA GLU A 144 -9.28 0.51 -19.45
C GLU A 144 -10.15 1.06 -18.33
N LEU A 145 -10.55 0.23 -17.38
CA LEU A 145 -11.35 0.65 -16.24
C LEU A 145 -10.60 1.66 -15.35
N MET A 146 -9.31 1.46 -15.13
CA MET A 146 -8.48 2.40 -14.36
C MET A 146 -8.30 3.74 -15.08
N ARG A 147 -8.32 3.77 -16.41
CA ARG A 147 -8.28 5.02 -17.18
C ARG A 147 -9.60 5.79 -17.15
N TYR A 148 -10.69 5.18 -16.69
CA TYR A 148 -11.97 5.86 -16.71
C TYR A 148 -11.94 7.13 -15.86
N PRO A 149 -12.42 8.27 -16.39
CA PRO A 149 -12.39 9.52 -15.66
C PRO A 149 -13.18 9.42 -14.35
N ALA A 150 -12.58 9.91 -13.27
CA ALA A 150 -13.20 9.96 -11.97
C ALA A 150 -12.86 11.30 -11.30
N SER A 151 -13.83 11.85 -10.58
CA SER A 151 -13.63 13.09 -9.82
C SER A 151 -14.40 13.01 -8.51
N THR A 152 -13.64 13.07 -7.42
CA THR A 152 -14.16 13.16 -6.06
C THR A 152 -13.37 14.24 -5.30
N PRO A 153 -13.78 14.66 -4.11
CA PRO A 153 -13.00 15.60 -3.30
C PRO A 153 -11.56 15.13 -3.00
N PHE A 154 -11.30 13.82 -3.00
CA PHE A 154 -10.01 13.23 -2.60
C PHE A 154 -9.27 12.52 -3.73
N TYR A 155 -9.93 12.27 -4.85
CA TYR A 155 -9.32 11.55 -5.95
C TYR A 155 -9.82 12.10 -7.29
N THR A 156 -8.89 12.47 -8.14
CA THR A 156 -9.20 12.89 -9.51
C THR A 156 -8.35 12.10 -10.50
N ASN A 157 -9.01 11.45 -11.44
CA ASN A 157 -8.41 10.84 -12.61
C ASN A 157 -8.97 11.56 -13.84
N ALA A 158 -8.24 12.57 -14.30
CA ALA A 158 -8.58 13.34 -15.50
C ALA A 158 -7.79 12.78 -16.68
N ASN A 159 -8.12 11.60 -17.16
CA ASN A 159 -7.51 11.11 -18.39
C ASN A 159 -7.85 12.03 -19.55
N LYS A 160 -6.79 12.63 -20.10
CA LYS A 160 -6.81 13.32 -21.38
C LYS A 160 -6.47 12.36 -22.50
#